data_7db28e8cadedfec4d51a4b0372fdb276
#
_entry.id   7db28e8cadedfec4d51a4b0372fdb276
#
_cell.length_a   1.000
_cell.length_b   1.000
_cell.length_c   1.000
_cell.angle_alpha   90.00
_cell.angle_beta   90.00
_cell.angle_gamma   90.00
#
_symmetry.space_group_name_H-M   'P 1'
#
loop_
_entity.id
_entity.type
_entity.pdbx_description
1 polymer ?
#
loop_
_entity_poly.entity_id
_entity_poly.type
_entity_poly.pdbx_seq_one_letter_code
_entity_poly.pdbx_strand_id
1 'polypeptide(L)'
;MYGELPKYVQRMGFSPRFVPSPLKWPDISGLRVLVLVMPLPQRPLARPECEAVWKHVRLGGSLLVVGDHTGGSGFARCMNELLAPTGMRLNSDASWPRAAHWWGQLDLAPHGAAAGGGRLASADGTGVNVGGTISTRWPATPVLVGKAGWADEGDPTNAAEGCLGNSVREEGERVGDLVLCSATRFGLGKVMLFGDSSSFQNSALSNSYGFVCDVLYWLSSRRVHSAWRGNALIAILLVAAAWWSMRRTAATPLWVCAVGVSICVAQAACLAGRAPVTPPPARGGPPIALIDTSHLNMLSGATVQGDAYWGLLHCLMRDGFLPLMARTFDAEELAQGAVLVVPAPLATFSPDDVRRCLDWVRKGGRLVLTVGHEQVGAALPLLRRLGVSVDPTPMGRTEASWGREEVQFYEAWPVRADQPGARVLLSDGDTPLALERRVGKGTALVIGDSFFLLDKNLEGLDKWYLGNIHFLRSWLQRPDEGGGKT
;
A
#
# COMPACT_ATOMS: atom_id res chain seq x y z
N MET A 1 -5.20 -14.93 -2.88
CA MET A 1 -4.08 -14.15 -2.33
C MET A 1 -3.78 -12.91 -3.17
N TYR A 2 -3.52 -13.03 -4.50
CA TYR A 2 -3.18 -11.89 -5.39
C TYR A 2 -4.27 -11.54 -6.42
N GLY A 3 -5.50 -12.01 -6.25
CA GLY A 3 -6.56 -11.88 -7.27
C GLY A 3 -6.97 -10.44 -7.61
N GLU A 4 -6.83 -9.53 -6.65
CA GLU A 4 -7.17 -8.12 -6.83
C GLU A 4 -6.00 -7.27 -7.39
N LEU A 5 -4.76 -7.74 -7.31
CA LEU A 5 -3.59 -7.00 -7.81
C LEU A 5 -3.77 -6.49 -9.27
N PRO A 6 -4.33 -7.26 -10.22
CA PRO A 6 -4.57 -6.75 -11.57
C PRO A 6 -5.49 -5.53 -11.62
N LYS A 7 -6.51 -5.45 -10.75
CA LYS A 7 -7.43 -4.30 -10.70
C LYS A 7 -6.72 -3.05 -10.17
N TYR A 8 -5.90 -3.20 -9.11
CA TYR A 8 -5.06 -2.11 -8.61
C TYR A 8 -4.08 -1.62 -9.69
N VAL A 9 -3.44 -2.55 -10.41
CA VAL A 9 -2.51 -2.25 -11.51
C VAL A 9 -3.23 -1.53 -12.67
N GLN A 10 -4.48 -1.89 -12.99
CA GLN A 10 -5.30 -1.15 -13.96
C GLN A 10 -5.56 0.28 -13.51
N ARG A 11 -5.89 0.48 -12.23
CA ARG A 11 -6.09 1.83 -11.66
C ARG A 11 -4.83 2.68 -11.75
N MET A 12 -3.65 2.08 -11.69
CA MET A 12 -2.37 2.74 -11.93
C MET A 12 -2.11 3.11 -13.40
N GLY A 13 -3.02 2.76 -14.33
CA GLY A 13 -2.90 3.05 -15.75
C GLY A 13 -2.16 2.00 -16.56
N PHE A 14 -1.92 0.82 -16.01
CA PHE A 14 -1.34 -0.31 -16.74
C PHE A 14 -2.42 -1.26 -17.26
N SER A 15 -2.06 -2.08 -18.26
CA SER A 15 -2.88 -3.17 -18.77
C SER A 15 -2.26 -4.52 -18.37
N PRO A 16 -2.64 -5.09 -17.21
CA PRO A 16 -2.10 -6.36 -16.75
C PRO A 16 -2.59 -7.51 -17.60
N ARG A 17 -1.74 -8.49 -17.81
CA ARG A 17 -2.10 -9.77 -18.43
C ARG A 17 -1.35 -10.90 -17.77
N PHE A 18 -1.96 -12.06 -17.65
CA PHE A 18 -1.27 -13.27 -17.26
C PHE A 18 -0.49 -13.84 -18.46
N VAL A 19 0.75 -14.20 -18.20
CA VAL A 19 1.62 -14.82 -19.20
C VAL A 19 1.57 -16.33 -18.99
N PRO A 20 1.32 -17.12 -20.05
CA PRO A 20 1.28 -18.58 -19.94
C PRO A 20 2.66 -19.15 -19.60
N SER A 21 2.66 -20.30 -18.96
CA SER A 21 3.82 -21.11 -18.69
C SER A 21 3.90 -22.27 -19.68
N PRO A 22 5.08 -22.58 -20.25
CA PRO A 22 6.40 -21.96 -20.07
C PRO A 22 6.54 -20.57 -20.71
N LEU A 23 7.39 -19.72 -20.10
CA LEU A 23 7.64 -18.37 -20.61
C LEU A 23 8.35 -18.43 -21.98
N LYS A 24 7.73 -17.85 -22.99
CA LYS A 24 8.33 -17.74 -24.33
C LYS A 24 8.58 -16.30 -24.70
N TRP A 25 9.61 -16.04 -25.48
CA TRP A 25 9.95 -14.71 -25.95
C TRP A 25 8.77 -13.95 -26.60
N PRO A 26 7.98 -14.52 -27.50
CA PRO A 26 6.86 -13.82 -28.11
C PRO A 26 5.83 -13.32 -27.07
N ASP A 27 5.64 -14.08 -25.97
CA ASP A 27 4.64 -13.75 -24.95
C ASP A 27 5.05 -12.56 -24.09
N ILE A 28 6.37 -12.33 -23.93
CA ILE A 28 6.91 -11.28 -23.05
C ILE A 28 7.55 -10.11 -23.79
N SER A 29 7.82 -10.22 -25.10
CA SER A 29 8.57 -9.22 -25.87
C SER A 29 7.95 -7.83 -25.89
N GLY A 30 6.62 -7.73 -25.79
CA GLY A 30 5.88 -6.46 -25.77
C GLY A 30 5.61 -5.90 -24.38
N LEU A 31 6.01 -6.59 -23.31
CA LEU A 31 5.76 -6.14 -21.94
C LEU A 31 6.68 -4.97 -21.57
N ARG A 32 6.16 -4.07 -20.73
CA ARG A 32 6.97 -3.06 -20.05
C ARG A 32 7.63 -3.63 -18.81
N VAL A 33 6.86 -4.36 -18.02
CA VAL A 33 7.29 -4.97 -16.77
C VAL A 33 6.80 -6.42 -16.77
N LEU A 34 7.69 -7.36 -16.52
CA LEU A 34 7.39 -8.74 -16.20
C LEU A 34 7.45 -8.88 -14.67
N VAL A 35 6.39 -9.42 -14.08
CA VAL A 35 6.32 -9.69 -12.63
C VAL A 35 6.36 -11.20 -12.41
N LEU A 36 7.32 -11.66 -11.65
CA LEU A 36 7.45 -13.05 -11.21
C LEU A 36 7.23 -13.09 -9.70
N VAL A 37 6.14 -13.73 -9.26
CA VAL A 37 5.81 -13.89 -7.84
C VAL A 37 6.09 -15.33 -7.45
N MET A 38 7.05 -15.53 -6.57
CA MET A 38 7.41 -16.83 -5.98
C MET A 38 7.31 -18.00 -6.99
N PRO A 39 8.19 -18.07 -8.01
CA PRO A 39 8.16 -19.18 -8.96
C PRO A 39 8.33 -20.50 -8.21
N LEU A 40 7.36 -21.41 -8.39
CA LEU A 40 7.27 -22.66 -7.63
C LEU A 40 8.51 -23.54 -7.82
N PRO A 41 9.06 -24.13 -6.75
CA PRO A 41 10.24 -25.01 -6.83
C PRO A 41 9.99 -26.27 -7.64
N GLN A 42 8.76 -26.77 -7.64
CA GLN A 42 8.34 -27.92 -8.43
C GLN A 42 8.42 -27.67 -9.92
N ARG A 43 8.46 -26.39 -10.30
CA ARG A 43 8.62 -25.95 -11.66
C ARG A 43 9.59 -24.77 -11.76
N PRO A 44 10.89 -25.01 -11.58
CA PRO A 44 11.91 -23.98 -11.80
C PRO A 44 11.84 -23.48 -13.23
N LEU A 45 12.25 -22.22 -13.43
CA LEU A 45 12.39 -21.67 -14.78
C LEU A 45 13.45 -22.46 -15.53
N ALA A 46 13.07 -23.04 -16.66
CA ALA A 46 14.02 -23.72 -17.53
C ALA A 46 14.99 -22.70 -18.17
N ARG A 47 16.15 -23.18 -18.58
CA ARG A 47 17.17 -22.33 -19.23
C ARG A 47 16.62 -21.46 -20.37
N PRO A 48 15.79 -21.97 -21.31
CA PRO A 48 15.19 -21.15 -22.36
C PRO A 48 14.27 -20.05 -21.83
N GLU A 49 13.57 -20.29 -20.69
CA GLU A 49 12.71 -19.30 -20.03
C GLU A 49 13.57 -18.19 -19.41
N CYS A 50 14.65 -18.54 -18.72
CA CYS A 50 15.63 -17.58 -18.20
C CYS A 50 16.25 -16.73 -19.30
N GLU A 51 16.62 -17.36 -20.43
CA GLU A 51 17.17 -16.67 -21.60
C GLU A 51 16.15 -15.68 -22.20
N ALA A 52 14.86 -16.05 -22.28
CA ALA A 52 13.79 -15.15 -22.72
C ALA A 52 13.60 -13.96 -21.77
N VAL A 53 13.60 -14.20 -20.46
CA VAL A 53 13.54 -13.14 -19.43
C VAL A 53 14.72 -12.18 -19.56
N TRP A 54 15.95 -12.70 -19.68
CA TRP A 54 17.13 -11.86 -19.81
C TRP A 54 17.20 -11.12 -21.14
N LYS A 55 16.70 -11.71 -22.22
CA LYS A 55 16.54 -11.02 -23.50
C LYS A 55 15.57 -9.85 -23.36
N HIS A 56 14.43 -10.04 -22.68
CA HIS A 56 13.46 -8.99 -22.37
C HIS A 56 14.12 -7.82 -21.63
N VAL A 57 14.85 -8.11 -20.56
CA VAL A 57 15.50 -7.07 -19.76
C VAL A 57 16.59 -6.33 -20.54
N ARG A 58 17.45 -7.05 -21.26
CA ARG A 58 18.53 -6.43 -22.08
C ARG A 58 17.99 -5.47 -23.13
N LEU A 59 16.81 -5.75 -23.68
CA LEU A 59 16.15 -4.92 -24.71
C LEU A 59 15.32 -3.78 -24.13
N GLY A 60 15.33 -3.56 -22.82
CA GLY A 60 14.70 -2.41 -22.16
C GLY A 60 13.37 -2.70 -21.49
N GLY A 61 12.91 -3.95 -21.44
CA GLY A 61 11.88 -4.38 -20.53
C GLY A 61 12.39 -4.40 -19.08
N SER A 62 11.50 -4.50 -18.12
CA SER A 62 11.88 -4.56 -16.70
C SER A 62 11.34 -5.82 -16.03
N LEU A 63 12.03 -6.25 -14.99
CA LEU A 63 11.69 -7.44 -14.21
C LEU A 63 11.49 -7.07 -12.76
N LEU A 64 10.33 -7.43 -12.20
CA LEU A 64 10.06 -7.45 -10.77
C LEU A 64 10.03 -8.90 -10.31
N VAL A 65 10.88 -9.27 -9.39
CA VAL A 65 10.87 -10.58 -8.73
C VAL A 65 10.41 -10.37 -7.30
N VAL A 66 9.34 -11.05 -6.91
CA VAL A 66 8.77 -10.99 -5.57
C VAL A 66 9.04 -12.33 -4.89
N GLY A 67 9.81 -12.29 -3.81
CA GLY A 67 10.13 -13.42 -2.95
C GLY A 67 9.33 -13.41 -1.66
N ASP A 68 9.75 -14.23 -0.72
CA ASP A 68 9.20 -14.30 0.62
C ASP A 68 10.25 -14.84 1.60
N HIS A 69 9.92 -14.80 2.90
CA HIS A 69 10.78 -15.32 3.97
C HIS A 69 11.17 -16.79 3.76
N THR A 70 12.27 -17.23 4.37
CA THR A 70 12.76 -18.60 4.46
C THR A 70 13.05 -19.27 3.12
N GLY A 71 12.88 -18.55 2.02
CA GLY A 71 12.97 -19.15 0.70
C GLY A 71 11.98 -20.32 0.52
N GLY A 72 10.88 -20.33 1.26
CA GLY A 72 9.91 -21.38 1.46
C GLY A 72 9.87 -22.44 0.38
N SER A 73 9.95 -23.73 0.74
CA SER A 73 9.90 -24.85 -0.22
C SER A 73 10.93 -24.79 -1.38
N GLY A 74 12.01 -24.00 -1.25
CA GLY A 74 13.13 -23.93 -2.23
C GLY A 74 12.96 -22.92 -3.37
N PHE A 75 11.92 -22.06 -3.37
CA PHE A 75 11.74 -21.06 -4.44
C PHE A 75 12.87 -20.01 -4.49
N ALA A 76 13.50 -19.70 -3.34
CA ALA A 76 14.67 -18.81 -3.31
C ALA A 76 15.80 -19.30 -4.19
N ARG A 77 16.01 -20.62 -4.28
CA ARG A 77 17.03 -21.20 -5.16
C ARG A 77 16.76 -20.85 -6.62
N CYS A 78 15.55 -21.10 -7.10
CA CYS A 78 15.16 -20.81 -8.49
C CYS A 78 15.29 -19.32 -8.80
N MET A 79 14.89 -18.46 -7.86
CA MET A 79 15.02 -17.00 -8.00
C MET A 79 16.48 -16.56 -8.04
N ASN A 80 17.31 -17.11 -7.17
CA ASN A 80 18.72 -16.77 -7.08
C ASN A 80 19.51 -17.24 -8.32
N GLU A 81 19.15 -18.38 -8.91
CA GLU A 81 19.70 -18.81 -10.20
C GLU A 81 19.37 -17.81 -11.31
N LEU A 82 18.12 -17.34 -11.39
CA LEU A 82 17.74 -16.29 -12.33
C LEU A 82 18.48 -14.98 -12.04
N LEU A 83 18.57 -14.56 -10.78
CA LEU A 83 19.11 -13.26 -10.37
C LEU A 83 20.64 -13.20 -10.30
N ALA A 84 21.35 -14.32 -10.51
CA ALA A 84 22.81 -14.38 -10.39
C ALA A 84 23.57 -13.24 -11.10
N PRO A 85 23.15 -12.74 -12.30
CA PRO A 85 23.86 -11.65 -12.97
C PRO A 85 23.64 -10.26 -12.36
N THR A 86 22.74 -10.11 -11.38
CA THR A 86 22.25 -8.79 -10.91
C THR A 86 22.97 -8.24 -9.69
N GLY A 87 23.71 -9.07 -8.97
CA GLY A 87 24.28 -8.73 -7.67
C GLY A 87 23.27 -8.79 -6.52
N MET A 88 22.07 -9.32 -6.75
CA MET A 88 21.02 -9.50 -5.74
C MET A 88 20.81 -10.98 -5.45
N ARG A 89 20.56 -11.31 -4.17
CA ARG A 89 20.26 -12.67 -3.73
C ARG A 89 19.25 -12.61 -2.59
N LEU A 90 18.17 -13.36 -2.69
CA LEU A 90 17.24 -13.60 -1.58
C LEU A 90 17.87 -14.59 -0.61
N ASN A 91 17.90 -14.26 0.67
CA ASN A 91 18.39 -15.14 1.71
C ASN A 91 17.27 -16.07 2.22
N SER A 92 17.65 -17.17 2.86
CA SER A 92 16.70 -18.11 3.44
C SER A 92 16.51 -17.79 4.91
N ASP A 93 15.98 -16.61 5.18
CA ASP A 93 15.73 -16.08 6.51
C ASP A 93 14.36 -15.41 6.60
N ALA A 94 13.93 -15.15 7.82
CA ALA A 94 12.73 -14.39 8.15
C ALA A 94 13.16 -13.09 8.84
N SER A 95 12.79 -11.96 8.27
CA SER A 95 13.16 -10.66 8.82
C SER A 95 12.15 -10.17 9.85
N TRP A 96 12.63 -9.89 11.04
CA TRP A 96 11.82 -9.42 12.16
C TRP A 96 12.20 -7.99 12.54
N PRO A 97 11.22 -7.12 12.81
CA PRO A 97 11.47 -5.83 13.41
C PRO A 97 11.86 -5.99 14.90
N ARG A 98 12.52 -5.01 15.45
CA ARG A 98 12.81 -4.97 16.89
C ARG A 98 11.56 -4.74 17.75
N ALA A 99 10.56 -4.05 17.19
CA ALA A 99 9.24 -3.89 17.77
C ALA A 99 8.26 -4.92 17.22
N ALA A 100 7.01 -4.91 17.65
CA ALA A 100 5.99 -5.83 17.15
C ALA A 100 5.73 -5.71 15.63
N HIS A 101 6.06 -4.57 15.03
CA HIS A 101 5.81 -4.27 13.62
C HIS A 101 6.94 -3.43 13.03
N TRP A 102 7.05 -3.41 11.69
CA TRP A 102 7.97 -2.56 10.95
C TRP A 102 7.62 -1.06 10.97
N TRP A 103 6.53 -0.65 11.59
CA TRP A 103 6.10 0.74 11.62
C TRP A 103 7.14 1.64 12.28
N GLY A 104 7.49 2.72 11.60
CA GLY A 104 8.56 3.62 12.01
C GLY A 104 9.98 3.04 11.95
N GLN A 105 10.13 1.81 11.45
CA GLN A 105 11.42 1.12 11.33
C GLN A 105 11.83 0.82 9.88
N LEU A 106 11.01 1.19 8.91
CA LEU A 106 11.32 1.08 7.50
C LEU A 106 11.91 2.40 6.97
N ASP A 107 12.94 2.30 6.16
CA ASP A 107 13.58 3.45 5.50
C ASP A 107 13.64 3.22 3.99
N LEU A 108 13.14 4.19 3.23
CA LEU A 108 13.27 4.20 1.78
C LEU A 108 14.62 4.79 1.43
N ALA A 109 15.53 3.96 0.93
CA ALA A 109 16.81 4.41 0.46
C ALA A 109 16.63 5.44 -0.68
N PRO A 110 17.60 6.36 -0.88
CA PRO A 110 17.54 7.34 -1.96
C PRO A 110 17.65 6.68 -3.33
N HIS A 111 16.54 6.15 -3.81
CA HIS A 111 16.41 5.42 -5.07
C HIS A 111 15.23 5.93 -5.89
N GLY A 112 15.31 5.92 -7.20
CA GLY A 112 14.24 6.40 -8.08
C GLY A 112 12.91 5.64 -7.99
N ALA A 113 12.92 4.40 -7.50
CA ALA A 113 11.70 3.64 -7.21
C ALA A 113 11.02 4.06 -5.89
N ALA A 114 11.74 4.77 -5.03
CA ALA A 114 11.25 5.28 -3.77
C ALA A 114 11.00 6.79 -3.78
N ALA A 115 11.29 7.44 -4.90
CA ALA A 115 11.24 8.90 -5.05
C ALA A 115 9.95 9.39 -5.71
N GLY A 116 9.09 8.49 -6.17
CA GLY A 116 7.82 8.82 -6.82
C GLY A 116 6.77 9.37 -5.87
N GLY A 117 7.07 9.30 -4.61
CA GLY A 117 6.18 9.61 -3.54
C GLY A 117 5.59 11.00 -3.57
N GLY A 118 4.55 11.13 -4.22
CA GLY A 118 3.49 11.94 -3.66
C GLY A 118 3.19 11.37 -2.26
N ARG A 119 2.52 12.11 -1.43
CA ARG A 119 2.11 11.87 -0.03
C ARG A 119 1.71 10.44 0.39
N LEU A 120 1.67 9.47 -0.52
CA LEU A 120 1.26 8.09 -0.32
C LEU A 120 2.41 7.09 -0.06
N ALA A 121 3.64 7.42 -0.40
CA ALA A 121 4.79 6.53 -0.22
C ALA A 121 5.55 6.84 1.07
N SER A 122 4.91 6.65 2.22
CA SER A 122 5.65 6.49 3.46
C SER A 122 6.24 5.07 3.51
N ALA A 123 7.41 4.91 4.13
CA ALA A 123 7.98 3.59 4.33
C ALA A 123 7.00 2.65 5.06
N ASP A 124 6.20 3.17 6.00
CA ASP A 124 5.16 2.43 6.72
C ASP A 124 4.04 1.91 5.81
N GLY A 125 3.85 2.52 4.63
CA GLY A 125 2.89 2.10 3.62
C GLY A 125 3.44 1.07 2.62
N THR A 126 4.50 0.35 2.93
CA THR A 126 5.05 -0.67 2.02
C THR A 126 4.35 -2.01 2.09
N GLY A 127 3.63 -2.29 3.17
CA GLY A 127 2.93 -3.56 3.39
C GLY A 127 3.87 -4.73 3.68
N VAL A 128 5.11 -4.46 4.09
CA VAL A 128 6.05 -5.49 4.56
C VAL A 128 5.56 -6.05 5.89
N ASN A 129 5.52 -7.38 5.98
CA ASN A 129 5.20 -8.11 7.21
C ASN A 129 6.43 -8.89 7.67
N VAL A 130 6.62 -10.10 7.16
CA VAL A 130 7.82 -10.91 7.40
C VAL A 130 8.38 -11.31 6.04
N GLY A 131 9.52 -10.77 5.66
CA GLY A 131 10.14 -11.03 4.36
C GLY A 131 11.51 -11.71 4.51
N GLY A 132 12.00 -12.31 3.43
CA GLY A 132 13.40 -12.70 3.33
C GLY A 132 14.29 -11.49 3.11
N THR A 133 15.43 -11.47 3.76
CA THR A 133 16.40 -10.39 3.53
C THR A 133 17.13 -10.57 2.20
N ILE A 134 17.68 -9.47 1.68
CA ILE A 134 18.39 -9.46 0.39
C ILE A 134 19.86 -9.14 0.60
N SER A 135 20.72 -10.05 0.17
CA SER A 135 22.14 -9.77 -0.01
C SER A 135 22.33 -8.94 -1.28
N THR A 136 22.90 -7.75 -1.13
CA THR A 136 23.05 -6.78 -2.23
C THR A 136 24.52 -6.48 -2.45
N ARG A 137 24.97 -6.62 -3.72
CA ARG A 137 26.33 -6.29 -4.17
C ARG A 137 26.25 -5.38 -5.39
N TRP A 138 27.25 -4.50 -5.56
CA TRP A 138 27.34 -3.66 -6.74
C TRP A 138 27.20 -4.52 -8.04
N PRO A 139 26.39 -4.11 -9.04
CA PRO A 139 25.77 -2.78 -9.25
C PRO A 139 24.38 -2.60 -8.61
N ALA A 140 23.85 -3.59 -7.88
CA ALA A 140 22.58 -3.45 -7.19
C ALA A 140 22.67 -2.47 -6.00
N THR A 141 21.57 -1.80 -5.71
CA THR A 141 21.42 -0.86 -4.60
C THR A 141 20.16 -1.15 -3.79
N PRO A 142 20.20 -0.98 -2.46
CA PRO A 142 19.01 -1.06 -1.62
C PRO A 142 17.94 -0.04 -2.03
N VAL A 143 16.69 -0.43 -1.89
CA VAL A 143 15.50 0.43 -2.09
C VAL A 143 14.72 0.58 -0.80
N LEU A 144 14.51 -0.53 -0.08
CA LEU A 144 13.82 -0.56 1.20
C LEU A 144 14.70 -1.27 2.23
N VAL A 145 14.85 -0.65 3.39
CA VAL A 145 15.69 -1.14 4.48
C VAL A 145 14.89 -1.16 5.78
N GLY A 146 14.82 -2.32 6.41
CA GLY A 146 14.33 -2.46 7.79
C GLY A 146 15.44 -2.08 8.77
N LYS A 147 15.17 -1.09 9.61
CA LYS A 147 16.13 -0.56 10.60
C LYS A 147 16.09 -1.36 11.87
N ALA A 148 17.29 -1.61 12.42
CA ALA A 148 17.46 -2.28 13.71
C ALA A 148 16.67 -3.60 13.85
N GLY A 149 16.50 -4.33 12.76
CA GLY A 149 15.85 -5.64 12.74
C GLY A 149 16.82 -6.77 13.03
N TRP A 150 16.29 -7.98 13.01
CA TRP A 150 17.09 -9.21 12.98
C TRP A 150 16.57 -10.18 11.92
N ALA A 151 17.44 -11.00 11.36
CA ALA A 151 17.13 -12.01 10.37
C ALA A 151 17.28 -13.39 11.00
N ASP A 152 16.14 -13.98 11.35
CA ASP A 152 16.03 -15.33 11.90
C ASP A 152 16.27 -16.35 10.78
N GLU A 153 17.04 -17.40 11.01
CA GLU A 153 17.22 -18.46 10.04
C GLU A 153 15.92 -19.25 9.88
N GLY A 154 15.31 -19.17 8.72
CA GLY A 154 14.01 -19.81 8.50
C GLY A 154 14.11 -21.33 8.45
N ASP A 155 13.12 -22.02 9.00
CA ASP A 155 12.99 -23.48 8.94
C ASP A 155 12.01 -23.91 7.84
N PRO A 156 12.50 -24.32 6.65
CA PRO A 156 11.63 -24.74 5.55
C PRO A 156 10.87 -26.04 5.84
N THR A 157 11.21 -26.76 6.92
CA THR A 157 10.55 -28.01 7.29
C THR A 157 9.36 -27.80 8.23
N ASN A 158 9.29 -26.64 8.91
CA ASN A 158 8.23 -26.32 9.87
C ASN A 158 7.08 -25.53 9.21
N ALA A 159 6.34 -26.19 8.33
CA ALA A 159 5.19 -25.57 7.67
C ALA A 159 4.05 -25.21 8.64
N ALA A 160 3.96 -25.85 9.80
CA ALA A 160 2.94 -25.57 10.82
C ALA A 160 3.09 -24.17 11.41
N GLU A 161 4.31 -23.69 11.54
CA GLU A 161 4.63 -22.34 12.01
C GLU A 161 4.98 -21.39 10.86
N GLY A 162 4.55 -21.70 9.64
CA GLY A 162 4.76 -20.86 8.47
C GLY A 162 6.21 -20.80 7.99
N CYS A 163 7.06 -21.72 8.39
CA CYS A 163 8.49 -21.76 8.07
C CYS A 163 9.28 -20.54 8.57
N LEU A 164 8.85 -19.85 9.61
CA LEU A 164 9.39 -18.56 10.07
C LEU A 164 10.69 -18.64 10.89
N GLY A 165 11.20 -19.83 11.16
CA GLY A 165 12.27 -20.03 12.11
C GLY A 165 11.75 -20.22 13.53
N ASN A 166 12.61 -20.05 14.54
CA ASN A 166 12.23 -20.32 15.94
C ASN A 166 11.81 -19.05 16.71
N SER A 167 11.83 -17.90 16.07
CA SER A 167 11.55 -16.58 16.65
C SER A 167 12.42 -16.24 17.89
N VAL A 168 13.57 -16.88 18.01
CA VAL A 168 14.57 -16.67 19.08
C VAL A 168 15.89 -16.30 18.43
N ARG A 169 16.44 -15.17 18.83
CA ARG A 169 17.74 -14.73 18.30
C ARG A 169 18.87 -15.67 18.72
N GLU A 170 19.60 -16.17 17.76
CA GLU A 170 20.75 -17.07 17.95
C GLU A 170 22.08 -16.41 17.55
N GLU A 171 23.19 -17.04 17.96
CA GLU A 171 24.52 -16.59 17.57
C GLU A 171 24.75 -16.83 16.07
N GLY A 172 25.24 -15.82 15.36
CA GLY A 172 25.44 -15.86 13.92
C GLY A 172 24.34 -15.22 13.08
N GLU A 173 23.16 -15.03 13.64
CA GLU A 173 22.08 -14.33 12.97
C GLU A 173 22.38 -12.85 12.80
N ARG A 174 21.95 -12.32 11.66
CA ARG A 174 22.19 -10.91 11.34
C ARG A 174 21.29 -9.98 12.13
N VAL A 175 21.88 -8.97 12.74
CA VAL A 175 21.18 -7.91 13.46
C VAL A 175 21.59 -6.56 12.89
N GLY A 176 20.67 -5.64 12.80
CA GLY A 176 20.89 -4.28 12.32
C GLY A 176 20.01 -3.92 11.13
N ASP A 177 20.58 -3.19 10.17
CA ASP A 177 19.87 -2.77 8.99
C ASP A 177 19.74 -3.94 7.98
N LEU A 178 18.51 -4.30 7.65
CA LEU A 178 18.16 -5.42 6.78
C LEU A 178 17.61 -4.91 5.45
N VAL A 179 18.22 -5.29 4.34
CA VAL A 179 17.70 -4.94 3.02
C VAL A 179 16.53 -5.84 2.67
N LEU A 180 15.36 -5.25 2.43
CA LEU A 180 14.11 -5.94 2.11
C LEU A 180 13.68 -5.75 0.64
N CYS A 181 14.19 -4.70 0.00
CA CYS A 181 14.04 -4.49 -1.44
C CYS A 181 15.34 -3.96 -2.02
N SER A 182 15.73 -4.47 -3.17
CA SER A 182 16.92 -4.04 -3.89
C SER A 182 16.67 -3.98 -5.39
N ALA A 183 17.38 -3.09 -6.08
CA ALA A 183 17.21 -2.91 -7.51
C ALA A 183 18.53 -2.67 -8.23
N THR A 184 18.54 -2.98 -9.52
CA THR A 184 19.69 -2.73 -10.43
C THR A 184 19.22 -2.42 -11.83
N ARG A 185 20.14 -1.93 -12.64
CA ARG A 185 19.98 -1.85 -14.11
C ARG A 185 20.73 -2.99 -14.75
N PHE A 186 20.13 -3.60 -15.78
CA PHE A 186 20.75 -4.67 -16.54
C PHE A 186 20.48 -4.49 -18.04
N GLY A 187 21.52 -4.26 -18.82
CA GLY A 187 21.35 -3.85 -20.20
C GLY A 187 20.60 -2.50 -20.30
N LEU A 188 19.54 -2.45 -21.09
CA LEU A 188 18.67 -1.27 -21.22
C LEU A 188 17.50 -1.28 -20.20
N GLY A 189 17.28 -2.40 -19.51
CA GLY A 189 16.17 -2.59 -18.60
C GLY A 189 16.55 -2.43 -17.13
N LYS A 190 15.61 -2.79 -16.27
CA LYS A 190 15.72 -2.70 -14.82
C LYS A 190 15.25 -3.99 -14.18
N VAL A 191 15.87 -4.32 -13.06
CA VAL A 191 15.51 -5.49 -12.25
C VAL A 191 15.33 -5.06 -10.81
N MET A 192 14.27 -5.53 -10.19
CA MET A 192 14.01 -5.33 -8.77
C MET A 192 13.71 -6.67 -8.12
N LEU A 193 14.28 -6.89 -6.96
CA LEU A 193 13.95 -7.99 -6.06
C LEU A 193 13.31 -7.41 -4.81
N PHE A 194 12.13 -7.94 -4.47
CA PHE A 194 11.41 -7.62 -3.24
C PHE A 194 11.30 -8.88 -2.39
N GLY A 195 11.68 -8.81 -1.12
CA GLY A 195 11.83 -9.97 -0.25
C GLY A 195 10.55 -10.42 0.46
N ASP A 196 9.42 -9.72 0.27
CA ASP A 196 8.16 -10.01 0.95
C ASP A 196 6.98 -9.97 -0.02
N SER A 197 6.29 -11.08 -0.15
CA SER A 197 5.13 -11.17 -1.03
C SER A 197 3.89 -10.47 -0.46
N SER A 198 3.85 -10.22 0.84
CA SER A 198 2.70 -9.62 1.55
C SER A 198 2.28 -8.29 0.95
N SER A 199 3.25 -7.45 0.55
CA SER A 199 2.99 -6.12 -0.05
C SER A 199 2.11 -6.15 -1.30
N PHE A 200 2.03 -7.29 -2.00
CA PHE A 200 1.27 -7.48 -3.23
C PHE A 200 -0.01 -8.30 -3.03
N GLN A 201 -0.27 -8.76 -1.80
CA GLN A 201 -1.47 -9.51 -1.46
C GLN A 201 -2.68 -8.60 -1.32
N ASN A 202 -3.87 -9.14 -1.58
CA ASN A 202 -5.13 -8.41 -1.49
C ASN A 202 -5.28 -7.65 -0.17
N SER A 203 -4.89 -8.27 0.92
CA SER A 203 -4.97 -7.72 2.27
C SER A 203 -4.09 -6.49 2.49
N ALA A 204 -2.90 -6.44 1.89
CA ALA A 204 -1.96 -5.36 2.09
C ALA A 204 -2.06 -4.25 1.01
N LEU A 205 -2.63 -4.56 -0.17
CA LEU A 205 -2.70 -3.61 -1.30
C LEU A 205 -3.40 -2.30 -0.94
N SER A 206 -4.36 -2.32 -0.04
CA SER A 206 -5.03 -1.11 0.45
C SER A 206 -4.05 -0.13 1.11
N ASN A 207 -3.00 -0.64 1.76
CA ASN A 207 -1.97 0.13 2.44
C ASN A 207 -0.73 0.34 1.57
N SER A 208 -0.33 -0.68 0.79
CA SER A 208 0.91 -0.68 -0.02
C SER A 208 0.74 -0.06 -1.41
N TYR A 209 -0.46 0.38 -1.78
CA TYR A 209 -0.77 0.88 -3.12
C TYR A 209 0.21 1.94 -3.62
N GLY A 210 0.52 2.95 -2.79
CA GLY A 210 1.46 4.01 -3.16
C GLY A 210 2.85 3.47 -3.48
N PHE A 211 3.38 2.59 -2.64
CA PHE A 211 4.68 1.96 -2.84
C PHE A 211 4.70 1.08 -4.11
N VAL A 212 3.66 0.26 -4.32
CA VAL A 212 3.52 -0.58 -5.51
C VAL A 212 3.43 0.27 -6.79
N CYS A 213 2.71 1.40 -6.72
CA CYS A 213 2.69 2.40 -7.80
C CYS A 213 4.12 2.88 -8.14
N ASP A 214 4.86 3.35 -7.15
CA ASP A 214 6.20 3.89 -7.34
C ASP A 214 7.14 2.85 -7.96
N VAL A 215 7.08 1.61 -7.46
CA VAL A 215 7.84 0.48 -8.00
C VAL A 215 7.51 0.24 -9.48
N LEU A 216 6.22 0.12 -9.82
CA LEU A 216 5.80 -0.17 -11.18
C LEU A 216 6.09 1.00 -12.14
N TYR A 217 5.90 2.24 -11.70
CA TYR A 217 6.26 3.42 -12.50
C TYR A 217 7.76 3.51 -12.72
N TRP A 218 8.57 3.27 -11.69
CA TRP A 218 10.01 3.26 -11.87
C TRP A 218 10.44 2.17 -12.86
N LEU A 219 9.93 0.95 -12.71
CA LEU A 219 10.21 -0.15 -13.62
C LEU A 219 9.78 0.16 -15.07
N SER A 220 8.60 0.73 -15.26
CA SER A 220 8.05 1.04 -16.60
C SER A 220 8.69 2.25 -17.27
N SER A 221 9.33 3.13 -16.51
CA SER A 221 9.91 4.36 -17.04
C SER A 221 11.10 4.07 -17.96
N ARG A 222 11.04 4.59 -19.20
CA ARG A 222 12.16 4.52 -20.17
C ARG A 222 13.22 5.58 -19.92
N ARG A 223 13.02 6.48 -18.97
CA ARG A 223 14.00 7.54 -18.70
C ARG A 223 15.32 6.89 -18.26
N VAL A 224 16.21 6.70 -19.22
CA VAL A 224 17.64 6.63 -18.94
C VAL A 224 17.94 8.00 -18.34
N HIS A 225 18.27 8.05 -17.06
CA HIS A 225 18.84 9.27 -16.51
C HIS A 225 20.17 9.50 -17.22
N SER A 226 20.12 10.22 -18.35
CA SER A 226 21.32 10.73 -19.02
C SER A 226 22.10 11.66 -18.07
N ALA A 227 21.42 12.16 -17.04
CA ALA A 227 22.00 13.00 -16.00
C ALA A 227 23.24 12.39 -15.35
N TRP A 228 23.31 11.06 -15.10
CA TRP A 228 24.51 10.48 -14.50
C TRP A 228 25.71 10.50 -15.45
N ARG A 229 25.50 10.34 -16.78
CA ARG A 229 26.57 10.45 -17.78
C ARG A 229 27.06 11.89 -17.89
N GLY A 230 26.15 12.86 -17.90
CA GLY A 230 26.49 14.25 -17.84
C GLY A 230 27.20 14.63 -16.54
N ASN A 231 26.71 14.14 -15.41
CA ASN A 231 27.30 14.40 -14.11
C ASN A 231 28.64 13.68 -13.93
N ALA A 232 28.80 12.45 -14.44
CA ALA A 232 30.08 11.76 -14.46
C ALA A 232 31.08 12.48 -15.36
N LEU A 233 30.67 12.97 -16.52
CA LEU A 233 31.50 13.79 -17.39
C LEU A 233 31.92 15.09 -16.71
N ILE A 234 30.98 15.80 -16.06
CA ILE A 234 31.26 17.01 -15.28
C ILE A 234 32.21 16.70 -14.12
N ALA A 235 32.01 15.59 -13.39
CA ALA A 235 32.91 15.18 -12.31
C ALA A 235 34.30 14.85 -12.83
N ILE A 236 34.40 14.15 -13.96
CA ILE A 236 35.71 13.87 -14.62
C ILE A 236 36.38 15.16 -15.05
N LEU A 237 35.66 16.10 -15.65
CA LEU A 237 36.17 17.39 -16.08
C LEU A 237 36.62 18.24 -14.89
N LEU A 238 35.88 18.22 -13.77
CA LEU A 238 36.26 18.92 -12.54
C LEU A 238 37.51 18.30 -11.90
N VAL A 239 37.61 16.97 -11.86
CA VAL A 239 38.79 16.26 -11.38
C VAL A 239 40.01 16.57 -12.27
N ALA A 240 39.83 16.57 -13.60
CA ALA A 240 40.89 16.91 -14.56
C ALA A 240 41.31 18.38 -14.43
N ALA A 241 40.38 19.31 -14.28
CA ALA A 241 40.65 20.73 -14.06
C ALA A 241 41.37 20.97 -12.72
N ALA A 242 40.93 20.27 -11.66
CA ALA A 242 41.59 20.29 -10.38
C ALA A 242 43.02 19.75 -10.44
N TRP A 243 43.21 18.60 -11.11
CA TRP A 243 44.55 18.01 -11.31
C TRP A 243 45.48 18.91 -12.15
N TRP A 244 44.96 19.59 -13.18
CA TRP A 244 45.70 20.52 -14.00
C TRP A 244 46.10 21.80 -13.25
N SER A 245 45.20 22.31 -12.42
CA SER A 245 45.44 23.46 -11.54
C SER A 245 46.50 23.17 -10.47
N MET A 246 46.56 21.92 -9.95
CA MET A 246 47.61 21.47 -9.00
C MET A 246 49.00 21.55 -9.57
N ARG A 247 49.15 21.28 -10.84
CA ARG A 247 50.48 21.33 -11.49
C ARG A 247 50.97 22.74 -11.69
N ARG A 248 50.13 23.74 -11.53
CA ARG A 248 50.43 25.15 -11.84
C ARG A 248 50.48 26.10 -10.63
N THR A 249 49.88 25.79 -9.51
CA THR A 249 49.85 26.70 -8.36
C THR A 249 49.83 25.94 -7.03
N ALA A 250 50.62 26.40 -6.04
CA ALA A 250 50.67 25.87 -4.68
C ALA A 250 49.47 26.32 -3.79
N ALA A 251 48.25 26.36 -4.31
CA ALA A 251 47.08 26.95 -3.63
C ALA A 251 46.19 25.89 -3.01
N THR A 252 46.45 25.54 -1.77
CA THR A 252 45.59 24.69 -0.91
C THR A 252 44.09 25.10 -0.79
N PRO A 253 43.70 26.40 -0.80
CA PRO A 253 42.30 26.77 -0.70
C PRO A 253 41.45 26.40 -1.93
N LEU A 254 42.02 26.39 -3.11
CA LEU A 254 41.31 25.97 -4.34
C LEU A 254 40.90 24.50 -4.34
N TRP A 255 41.63 23.65 -3.61
CA TRP A 255 41.31 22.23 -3.43
C TRP A 255 40.07 22.00 -2.58
N VAL A 256 39.98 22.71 -1.46
CA VAL A 256 38.81 22.63 -0.56
C VAL A 256 37.56 23.08 -1.31
N CYS A 257 37.65 24.14 -2.11
CA CYS A 257 36.54 24.59 -2.96
C CYS A 257 36.17 23.58 -4.04
N ALA A 258 37.14 22.97 -4.75
CA ALA A 258 36.89 21.98 -5.79
C ALA A 258 36.23 20.70 -5.23
N VAL A 259 36.69 20.22 -4.06
CA VAL A 259 36.09 19.08 -3.38
C VAL A 259 34.69 19.42 -2.87
N GLY A 260 34.49 20.60 -2.28
CA GLY A 260 33.18 21.09 -1.84
C GLY A 260 32.17 21.20 -2.98
N VAL A 261 32.56 21.77 -4.10
CA VAL A 261 31.73 21.85 -5.32
C VAL A 261 31.42 20.46 -5.87
N SER A 262 32.41 19.54 -5.88
CA SER A 262 32.18 18.15 -6.34
C SER A 262 31.18 17.42 -5.46
N ILE A 263 31.23 17.59 -4.15
CA ILE A 263 30.27 17.03 -3.20
C ILE A 263 28.87 17.65 -3.42
N CYS A 264 28.77 18.97 -3.58
CA CYS A 264 27.49 19.65 -3.85
C CYS A 264 26.88 19.19 -5.18
N VAL A 265 27.69 19.05 -6.23
CA VAL A 265 27.24 18.55 -7.55
C VAL A 265 26.81 17.09 -7.45
N ALA A 266 27.54 16.24 -6.72
CA ALA A 266 27.16 14.85 -6.47
C ALA A 266 25.85 14.77 -5.69
N GLN A 267 25.66 15.59 -4.66
CA GLN A 267 24.42 15.66 -3.90
C GLN A 267 23.25 16.20 -4.75
N ALA A 268 23.47 17.25 -5.53
CA ALA A 268 22.46 17.78 -6.45
C ALA A 268 22.09 16.74 -7.54
N ALA A 269 23.06 15.97 -8.02
CA ALA A 269 22.82 14.88 -8.96
C ALA A 269 22.05 13.71 -8.33
N CYS A 270 22.34 13.38 -7.07
CA CYS A 270 21.56 12.42 -6.29
C CYS A 270 20.12 12.90 -6.07
N LEU A 271 19.94 14.19 -5.75
CA LEU A 271 18.62 14.80 -5.57
C LEU A 271 17.84 14.90 -6.90
N ALA A 272 18.49 15.24 -8.00
CA ALA A 272 17.88 15.23 -9.33
C ALA A 272 17.51 13.81 -9.82
N GLY A 273 18.29 12.82 -9.40
CA GLY A 273 17.95 11.39 -9.62
C GLY A 273 16.70 10.94 -8.89
N ARG A 274 16.26 11.70 -7.89
CA ARG A 274 15.03 11.49 -7.11
C ARG A 274 13.80 12.17 -7.72
N ALA A 275 13.88 12.77 -8.92
CA ALA A 275 12.73 13.41 -9.54
C ALA A 275 11.57 12.41 -9.65
N PRO A 276 10.41 12.72 -9.06
CA PRO A 276 9.29 11.81 -9.05
C PRO A 276 8.88 11.46 -10.48
N VAL A 277 8.62 10.19 -10.73
CA VAL A 277 7.93 9.78 -11.95
C VAL A 277 6.47 10.09 -11.71
N THR A 278 6.00 11.22 -12.25
CA THR A 278 4.59 11.61 -12.13
C THR A 278 3.74 10.53 -12.78
N PRO A 279 2.84 9.86 -12.04
CA PRO A 279 1.94 8.89 -12.62
C PRO A 279 1.04 9.57 -13.64
N PRO A 280 0.74 8.93 -14.78
CA PRO A 280 -0.30 9.42 -15.66
C PRO A 280 -1.62 9.44 -14.90
N PRO A 281 -2.53 10.40 -15.20
CA PRO A 281 -3.83 10.42 -14.57
C PRO A 281 -4.53 9.08 -14.81
N ALA A 282 -5.04 8.48 -13.74
CA ALA A 282 -5.74 7.20 -13.81
C ALA A 282 -6.94 7.32 -14.74
N ARG A 283 -6.91 6.65 -15.87
CA ARG A 283 -8.02 6.60 -16.82
C ARG A 283 -8.72 5.26 -16.66
N GLY A 284 -9.88 5.29 -16.01
CA GLY A 284 -10.69 4.08 -15.81
C GLY A 284 -10.20 3.21 -14.63
N GLY A 285 -10.83 2.08 -14.44
CA GLY A 285 -10.61 1.14 -13.35
C GLY A 285 -11.72 1.18 -12.29
N PRO A 286 -11.73 0.24 -11.35
CA PRO A 286 -12.72 0.18 -10.29
C PRO A 286 -12.76 1.46 -9.44
N PRO A 287 -13.93 1.84 -8.90
CA PRO A 287 -14.04 2.98 -8.00
C PRO A 287 -13.24 2.74 -6.71
N ILE A 288 -12.71 3.81 -6.14
CA ILE A 288 -11.94 3.74 -4.89
C ILE A 288 -12.89 3.93 -3.70
N ALA A 289 -12.74 3.07 -2.68
CA ALA A 289 -13.26 3.28 -1.35
C ALA A 289 -12.11 3.71 -0.44
N LEU A 290 -12.13 4.96 0.01
CA LEU A 290 -11.16 5.49 0.96
C LEU A 290 -11.55 5.08 2.38
N ILE A 291 -10.59 4.59 3.16
CA ILE A 291 -10.75 4.27 4.58
C ILE A 291 -9.93 5.26 5.38
N ASP A 292 -10.60 6.08 6.16
CA ASP A 292 -9.94 7.13 6.95
C ASP A 292 -9.05 6.52 8.04
N THR A 293 -7.78 6.85 7.99
CA THR A 293 -6.78 6.54 9.02
C THR A 293 -6.17 7.81 9.62
N SER A 294 -6.53 8.97 9.08
CA SER A 294 -6.00 10.26 9.53
C SER A 294 -6.58 10.71 10.88
N HIS A 295 -7.81 10.27 11.20
CA HIS A 295 -8.50 10.58 12.45
C HIS A 295 -8.33 9.46 13.49
N LEU A 296 -7.23 8.68 13.43
CA LEU A 296 -6.90 7.64 14.41
C LEU A 296 -8.13 6.80 14.77
N ASN A 297 -8.47 5.81 13.99
CA ASN A 297 -9.53 4.89 14.38
C ASN A 297 -9.01 3.92 15.47
N MET A 298 -9.91 3.41 16.31
CA MET A 298 -9.60 2.46 17.41
C MET A 298 -8.74 1.27 16.99
N LEU A 299 -8.62 1.02 15.69
CA LEU A 299 -8.26 -0.26 15.12
C LEU A 299 -7.08 -0.16 14.14
N SER A 300 -6.50 1.04 14.00
CA SER A 300 -5.37 1.28 13.10
C SER A 300 -4.11 0.44 13.41
N GLY A 301 -4.09 -0.25 14.54
CA GLY A 301 -3.01 -1.12 14.97
C GLY A 301 -3.45 -2.54 15.35
N ALA A 302 -4.73 -2.86 15.24
CA ALA A 302 -5.21 -4.16 15.67
C ALA A 302 -4.77 -5.26 14.69
N THR A 303 -3.90 -6.12 15.17
CA THR A 303 -3.51 -7.38 14.51
C THR A 303 -4.31 -8.56 15.04
N VAL A 304 -5.13 -8.34 16.06
CA VAL A 304 -5.92 -9.38 16.72
C VAL A 304 -7.14 -9.69 15.86
N GLN A 305 -7.32 -10.97 15.55
CA GLN A 305 -8.49 -11.48 14.85
C GLN A 305 -9.78 -11.04 15.56
N GLY A 306 -10.75 -10.59 14.77
CA GLY A 306 -12.04 -10.07 15.25
C GLY A 306 -12.08 -8.55 15.45
N ASP A 307 -10.95 -7.91 15.76
CA ASP A 307 -10.85 -6.47 15.95
C ASP A 307 -10.10 -5.76 14.80
N ALA A 308 -10.00 -6.41 13.65
CA ALA A 308 -9.41 -5.88 12.42
C ALA A 308 -10.50 -5.53 11.37
N TYR A 309 -10.08 -4.91 10.28
CA TYR A 309 -10.95 -4.52 9.14
C TYR A 309 -10.82 -5.42 7.92
N TRP A 310 -10.29 -6.63 8.06
CA TRP A 310 -10.09 -7.52 6.92
C TRP A 310 -11.40 -7.82 6.19
N GLY A 311 -12.46 -8.07 6.96
CA GLY A 311 -13.79 -8.30 6.45
C GLY A 311 -14.33 -7.10 5.65
N LEU A 312 -14.12 -5.87 6.13
CA LEU A 312 -14.49 -4.66 5.40
C LEU A 312 -13.74 -4.56 4.08
N LEU A 313 -12.41 -4.78 4.08
CA LEU A 313 -11.61 -4.73 2.86
C LEU A 313 -12.11 -5.76 1.84
N HIS A 314 -12.38 -6.98 2.29
CA HIS A 314 -12.89 -8.05 1.43
C HIS A 314 -14.30 -7.77 0.91
N CYS A 315 -15.19 -7.22 1.73
CA CYS A 315 -16.53 -6.78 1.30
C CYS A 315 -16.42 -5.74 0.18
N LEU A 316 -15.62 -4.68 0.39
CA LEU A 316 -15.43 -3.62 -0.61
C LEU A 316 -14.84 -4.16 -1.92
N MET A 317 -13.84 -5.05 -1.86
CA MET A 317 -13.24 -5.67 -3.05
C MET A 317 -14.26 -6.52 -3.82
N ARG A 318 -15.09 -7.32 -3.13
CA ARG A 318 -16.16 -8.11 -3.75
C ARG A 318 -17.25 -7.26 -4.37
N ASP A 319 -17.51 -6.10 -3.79
CA ASP A 319 -18.47 -5.13 -4.29
C ASP A 319 -17.91 -4.26 -5.43
N GLY A 320 -16.70 -4.55 -5.86
CA GLY A 320 -16.07 -3.91 -7.02
C GLY A 320 -15.34 -2.61 -6.71
N PHE A 321 -15.12 -2.28 -5.45
CA PHE A 321 -14.30 -1.15 -5.04
C PHE A 321 -12.83 -1.56 -4.84
N LEU A 322 -11.93 -0.59 -4.94
CA LEU A 322 -10.55 -0.71 -4.48
C LEU A 322 -10.43 0.04 -3.14
N PRO A 323 -10.32 -0.66 -2.00
CA PRO A 323 -10.09 0.00 -0.72
C PRO A 323 -8.67 0.57 -0.65
N LEU A 324 -8.55 1.84 -0.29
CA LEU A 324 -7.28 2.54 -0.04
C LEU A 324 -7.33 3.27 1.30
N MET A 325 -6.22 3.27 2.02
CA MET A 325 -6.11 4.01 3.29
C MET A 325 -5.91 5.50 3.03
N ALA A 326 -6.85 6.32 3.49
CA ALA A 326 -6.73 7.79 3.47
C ALA A 326 -5.91 8.25 4.68
N ARG A 327 -4.83 8.99 4.43
CA ARG A 327 -3.85 9.38 5.44
C ARG A 327 -3.79 10.87 5.70
N THR A 328 -4.18 11.68 4.74
CA THR A 328 -4.06 13.14 4.82
C THR A 328 -5.39 13.85 4.93
N PHE A 329 -6.48 13.19 4.54
CA PHE A 329 -7.83 13.75 4.51
C PHE A 329 -7.93 15.08 3.75
N ASP A 330 -7.03 15.31 2.79
CA ASP A 330 -7.04 16.53 1.98
C ASP A 330 -7.98 16.39 0.75
N ALA A 331 -8.25 17.52 0.10
CA ALA A 331 -9.19 17.56 -1.01
C ALA A 331 -8.74 16.73 -2.23
N GLU A 332 -7.44 16.56 -2.44
CA GLU A 332 -6.86 15.79 -3.54
C GLU A 332 -7.02 14.30 -3.29
N GLU A 333 -6.78 13.84 -2.05
CA GLU A 333 -6.99 12.47 -1.65
C GLU A 333 -8.48 12.11 -1.70
N LEU A 334 -9.36 12.93 -1.10
CA LEU A 334 -10.81 12.71 -1.11
C LEU A 334 -11.39 12.67 -2.53
N ALA A 335 -10.88 13.50 -3.45
CA ALA A 335 -11.35 13.52 -4.84
C ALA A 335 -11.10 12.21 -5.61
N GLN A 336 -10.24 11.33 -5.13
CA GLN A 336 -9.99 10.03 -5.72
C GLN A 336 -11.04 8.99 -5.35
N GLY A 337 -11.73 9.17 -4.21
CA GLY A 337 -12.70 8.23 -3.67
C GLY A 337 -14.12 8.42 -4.20
N ALA A 338 -14.81 7.33 -4.46
CA ALA A 338 -16.27 7.30 -4.63
C ALA A 338 -16.99 7.08 -3.31
N VAL A 339 -16.34 6.39 -2.38
CA VAL A 339 -16.80 6.11 -1.02
C VAL A 339 -15.72 6.55 -0.04
N LEU A 340 -16.12 7.15 1.07
CA LEU A 340 -15.29 7.42 2.24
C LEU A 340 -15.86 6.67 3.43
N VAL A 341 -15.08 5.79 4.02
CA VAL A 341 -15.42 5.07 5.25
C VAL A 341 -14.63 5.69 6.39
N VAL A 342 -15.31 6.16 7.40
CA VAL A 342 -14.74 6.72 8.64
C VAL A 342 -15.14 5.79 9.79
N PRO A 343 -14.27 4.81 10.11
CA PRO A 343 -14.57 3.83 11.13
C PRO A 343 -14.15 4.33 12.52
N ALA A 344 -15.10 4.57 13.40
CA ALA A 344 -14.90 4.88 14.82
C ALA A 344 -13.73 5.86 15.09
N PRO A 345 -13.80 7.14 14.63
CA PRO A 345 -12.69 8.09 14.73
C PRO A 345 -12.40 8.45 16.19
N LEU A 346 -11.10 8.57 16.54
CA LEU A 346 -10.63 8.97 17.88
C LEU A 346 -10.03 10.37 17.88
N ALA A 347 -9.50 10.86 16.75
CA ALA A 347 -9.03 12.22 16.64
C ALA A 347 -10.14 13.15 16.15
N THR A 348 -10.24 14.33 16.74
CA THR A 348 -11.30 15.31 16.44
C THR A 348 -11.17 15.88 15.03
N PHE A 349 -12.26 15.88 14.29
CA PHE A 349 -12.35 16.54 12.99
C PHE A 349 -12.14 18.06 13.14
N SER A 350 -11.14 18.59 12.48
CA SER A 350 -10.94 20.03 12.39
C SER A 350 -12.07 20.69 11.56
N PRO A 351 -12.33 22.00 11.72
CA PRO A 351 -13.29 22.71 10.87
C PRO A 351 -13.01 22.56 9.38
N ASP A 352 -11.74 22.42 9.00
CA ASP A 352 -11.29 22.23 7.62
C ASP A 352 -11.58 20.82 7.12
N ASP A 353 -11.41 19.80 7.97
CA ASP A 353 -11.76 18.40 7.64
C ASP A 353 -13.25 18.26 7.39
N VAL A 354 -14.05 18.83 8.30
CA VAL A 354 -15.52 18.85 8.15
C VAL A 354 -15.93 19.53 6.85
N ARG A 355 -15.33 20.69 6.54
CA ARG A 355 -15.63 21.40 5.29
C ARG A 355 -15.25 20.56 4.07
N ARG A 356 -14.05 20.00 4.02
CA ARG A 356 -13.56 19.15 2.90
C ARG A 356 -14.47 17.93 2.72
N CYS A 357 -14.77 17.24 3.80
CA CYS A 357 -15.64 16.07 3.78
C CYS A 357 -17.02 16.41 3.21
N LEU A 358 -17.67 17.42 3.75
CA LEU A 358 -19.02 17.81 3.30
C LEU A 358 -19.03 18.36 1.87
N ASP A 359 -18.01 19.08 1.44
CA ASP A 359 -17.89 19.56 0.06
C ASP A 359 -17.71 18.41 -0.92
N TRP A 360 -16.96 17.39 -0.51
CA TRP A 360 -16.81 16.16 -1.27
C TRP A 360 -18.14 15.37 -1.34
N VAL A 361 -18.85 15.22 -0.21
CA VAL A 361 -20.19 14.59 -0.21
C VAL A 361 -21.16 15.37 -1.08
N ARG A 362 -21.21 16.70 -0.98
CA ARG A 362 -22.10 17.54 -1.82
C ARG A 362 -21.91 17.34 -3.32
N LYS A 363 -20.70 16.97 -3.74
CA LYS A 363 -20.36 16.68 -5.15
C LYS A 363 -20.76 15.29 -5.62
N GLY A 364 -21.27 14.44 -4.72
CA GLY A 364 -21.74 13.08 -5.03
C GLY A 364 -21.00 11.98 -4.27
N GLY A 365 -20.10 12.31 -3.36
CA GLY A 365 -19.40 11.34 -2.52
C GLY A 365 -20.35 10.62 -1.56
N ARG A 366 -20.02 9.38 -1.19
CA ARG A 366 -20.76 8.55 -0.24
C ARG A 366 -19.93 8.36 1.02
N LEU A 367 -20.43 8.89 2.15
CA LEU A 367 -19.79 8.77 3.46
C LEU A 367 -20.43 7.65 4.27
N VAL A 368 -19.63 6.75 4.82
CA VAL A 368 -20.01 5.80 5.88
C VAL A 368 -19.28 6.19 7.16
N LEU A 369 -20.01 6.53 8.20
CA LEU A 369 -19.46 6.87 9.53
C LEU A 369 -20.01 5.87 10.55
N THR A 370 -19.12 5.14 11.22
CA THR A 370 -19.49 4.35 12.40
C THR A 370 -19.05 5.07 13.66
N VAL A 371 -19.91 5.11 14.66
CA VAL A 371 -19.66 5.89 15.88
C VAL A 371 -20.43 5.31 17.07
N GLY A 372 -19.73 5.12 18.17
CA GLY A 372 -20.31 4.88 19.49
C GLY A 372 -20.12 6.11 20.37
N HIS A 373 -20.53 6.03 21.64
CA HIS A 373 -20.44 7.16 22.56
C HIS A 373 -19.00 7.66 22.74
N GLU A 374 -18.04 6.78 22.81
CA GLU A 374 -16.63 7.14 22.98
C GLU A 374 -16.08 8.01 21.85
N GLN A 375 -16.58 7.82 20.63
CA GLN A 375 -16.15 8.54 19.44
C GLN A 375 -16.94 9.82 19.18
N VAL A 376 -18.06 10.04 19.92
CA VAL A 376 -18.91 11.23 19.73
C VAL A 376 -18.10 12.52 19.82
N GLY A 377 -17.18 12.63 20.80
CA GLY A 377 -16.33 13.81 20.95
C GLY A 377 -15.52 14.12 19.70
N ALA A 378 -14.90 13.11 19.12
CA ALA A 378 -14.10 13.23 17.90
C ALA A 378 -14.95 13.53 16.65
N ALA A 379 -16.08 12.84 16.50
CA ALA A 379 -16.99 12.97 15.38
C ALA A 379 -17.95 14.18 15.48
N LEU A 380 -18.10 14.80 16.66
CA LEU A 380 -19.11 15.81 16.94
C LEU A 380 -19.16 16.98 15.94
N PRO A 381 -18.02 17.55 15.49
CA PRO A 381 -18.06 18.62 14.50
C PRO A 381 -18.71 18.20 13.19
N LEU A 382 -18.48 16.95 12.75
CA LEU A 382 -19.09 16.37 11.56
C LEU A 382 -20.55 16.00 11.77
N LEU A 383 -20.88 15.33 12.88
CA LEU A 383 -22.25 14.94 13.26
C LEU A 383 -23.19 16.13 13.34
N ARG A 384 -22.77 17.24 13.98
CA ARG A 384 -23.56 18.50 14.04
C ARG A 384 -23.88 19.04 12.66
N ARG A 385 -22.97 18.99 11.73
CA ARG A 385 -23.19 19.46 10.35
C ARG A 385 -24.06 18.50 9.54
N LEU A 386 -24.05 17.22 9.88
CA LEU A 386 -24.98 16.23 9.32
C LEU A 386 -26.37 16.31 10.00
N GLY A 387 -26.54 17.04 11.10
CA GLY A 387 -27.76 17.11 11.87
C GLY A 387 -28.16 15.77 12.48
N VAL A 388 -27.16 15.05 13.00
CA VAL A 388 -27.28 13.73 13.64
C VAL A 388 -26.63 13.79 15.01
N SER A 389 -27.24 13.16 16.00
CA SER A 389 -26.69 12.95 17.33
C SER A 389 -26.70 11.46 17.70
N VAL A 390 -25.85 11.09 18.65
CA VAL A 390 -25.73 9.73 19.20
C VAL A 390 -26.16 9.81 20.68
N ASP A 391 -27.05 8.92 21.08
CA ASP A 391 -27.49 8.83 22.47
C ASP A 391 -26.35 8.34 23.39
N PRO A 392 -26.19 8.90 24.58
CA PRO A 392 -25.17 8.45 25.53
C PRO A 392 -25.46 7.10 26.18
N THR A 393 -26.64 6.53 25.98
CA THR A 393 -27.05 5.26 26.58
C THR A 393 -26.96 4.12 25.56
N PRO A 394 -26.06 3.13 25.75
CA PRO A 394 -25.97 2.01 24.84
C PRO A 394 -27.16 1.05 24.99
N MET A 395 -27.48 0.37 23.90
CA MET A 395 -28.41 -0.75 23.89
C MET A 395 -27.71 -2.12 24.01
N GLY A 396 -26.39 -2.12 23.87
CA GLY A 396 -25.59 -3.35 23.85
C GLY A 396 -25.78 -4.12 22.54
N ARG A 397 -25.68 -5.44 22.61
CA ARG A 397 -25.91 -6.31 21.43
C ARG A 397 -27.37 -6.33 21.08
N THR A 398 -27.69 -6.01 19.84
CA THR A 398 -29.06 -6.06 19.31
C THR A 398 -29.08 -6.37 17.82
N GLU A 399 -30.26 -6.58 17.28
CA GLU A 399 -30.50 -6.88 15.88
C GLU A 399 -31.57 -5.93 15.32
N ALA A 400 -31.39 -5.51 14.10
CA ALA A 400 -32.34 -4.71 13.37
C ALA A 400 -32.79 -5.44 12.10
N SER A 401 -34.10 -5.41 11.85
CA SER A 401 -34.65 -6.01 10.63
C SER A 401 -34.32 -5.17 9.40
N TRP A 402 -33.83 -5.82 8.35
CA TRP A 402 -33.61 -5.22 7.05
C TRP A 402 -34.14 -6.11 5.92
N GLY A 403 -35.36 -5.84 5.50
CA GLY A 403 -36.08 -6.70 4.58
C GLY A 403 -36.41 -8.06 5.23
N ARG A 404 -35.77 -9.13 4.73
CA ARG A 404 -35.89 -10.48 5.29
C ARG A 404 -34.67 -10.90 6.11
N GLU A 405 -33.70 -10.02 6.27
CA GLU A 405 -32.43 -10.28 6.92
C GLU A 405 -32.36 -9.53 8.25
N GLU A 406 -31.55 -10.04 9.16
CA GLU A 406 -31.21 -9.45 10.44
C GLU A 406 -29.83 -8.83 10.35
N VAL A 407 -29.73 -7.55 10.65
CA VAL A 407 -28.47 -6.80 10.75
C VAL A 407 -28.08 -6.73 12.21
N GLN A 408 -26.93 -7.30 12.54
CA GLN A 408 -26.44 -7.40 13.90
C GLN A 408 -25.60 -6.19 14.29
N PHE A 409 -25.81 -5.72 15.52
CA PHE A 409 -24.99 -4.71 16.18
C PHE A 409 -24.24 -5.33 17.34
N TYR A 410 -22.92 -5.09 17.39
CA TYR A 410 -22.10 -5.60 18.47
C TYR A 410 -22.25 -4.77 19.74
N GLU A 411 -22.31 -3.43 19.58
CA GLU A 411 -22.54 -2.46 20.64
C GLU A 411 -23.38 -1.31 20.07
N ALA A 412 -24.69 -1.48 20.07
CA ALA A 412 -25.61 -0.53 19.48
C ALA A 412 -25.74 0.75 20.33
N TRP A 413 -25.67 1.89 19.66
CA TRP A 413 -25.93 3.21 20.20
C TRP A 413 -27.04 3.88 19.39
N PRO A 414 -28.15 4.32 20.00
CA PRO A 414 -29.22 5.01 19.28
C PRO A 414 -28.71 6.26 18.57
N VAL A 415 -29.10 6.44 17.32
CA VAL A 415 -28.79 7.64 16.53
C VAL A 415 -30.08 8.43 16.28
N ARG A 416 -30.01 9.75 16.39
CA ARG A 416 -31.19 10.62 16.24
C ARG A 416 -30.97 11.66 15.15
N ALA A 417 -32.02 11.95 14.42
CA ALA A 417 -32.01 13.06 13.47
C ALA A 417 -32.39 14.36 14.20
N ASP A 418 -31.46 15.26 14.37
CA ASP A 418 -31.66 16.58 15.00
C ASP A 418 -32.32 17.58 14.03
N GLN A 419 -32.31 17.25 12.73
CA GLN A 419 -32.85 18.08 11.66
C GLN A 419 -33.68 17.23 10.69
N PRO A 420 -34.72 17.74 10.07
CA PRO A 420 -35.52 17.01 9.08
C PRO A 420 -34.69 16.59 7.85
N GLY A 421 -35.11 15.53 7.17
CA GLY A 421 -34.50 15.03 5.94
C GLY A 421 -33.47 13.91 6.12
N ALA A 422 -33.34 13.36 7.34
CA ALA A 422 -32.68 12.06 7.53
C ALA A 422 -33.70 10.93 7.37
N ARG A 423 -33.22 9.80 6.83
CA ARG A 423 -34.03 8.57 6.68
C ARG A 423 -33.46 7.50 7.62
N VAL A 424 -34.33 6.92 8.43
CA VAL A 424 -33.96 5.73 9.23
C VAL A 424 -33.83 4.55 8.29
N LEU A 425 -32.70 3.85 8.35
CA LEU A 425 -32.42 2.64 7.57
C LEU A 425 -32.56 1.39 8.42
N LEU A 426 -32.07 1.45 9.66
CA LEU A 426 -32.11 0.34 10.61
C LEU A 426 -32.62 0.87 11.96
N SER A 427 -33.50 0.11 12.60
CA SER A 427 -34.01 0.37 13.95
C SER A 427 -34.26 -0.93 14.70
N ASP A 428 -34.12 -0.88 16.02
CA ASP A 428 -34.65 -1.90 16.94
C ASP A 428 -35.92 -1.31 17.56
N GLY A 429 -37.07 -1.88 17.19
CA GLY A 429 -38.38 -1.23 17.46
C GLY A 429 -38.41 0.20 16.91
N ASP A 430 -38.76 1.15 17.79
CA ASP A 430 -38.81 2.59 17.47
C ASP A 430 -37.44 3.30 17.59
N THR A 431 -36.38 2.59 17.96
CA THR A 431 -35.06 3.19 18.22
C THR A 431 -34.18 3.11 16.98
N PRO A 432 -33.85 4.24 16.34
CA PRO A 432 -32.98 4.26 15.18
C PRO A 432 -31.52 3.89 15.55
N LEU A 433 -30.90 3.03 14.73
CA LEU A 433 -29.52 2.58 14.86
C LEU A 433 -28.66 2.96 13.66
N ALA A 434 -29.28 3.20 12.50
CA ALA A 434 -28.59 3.72 11.33
C ALA A 434 -29.46 4.74 10.59
N LEU A 435 -28.86 5.89 10.27
CA LEU A 435 -29.48 7.00 9.56
C LEU A 435 -28.75 7.31 8.26
N GLU A 436 -29.52 7.55 7.21
CA GLU A 436 -29.03 8.11 5.96
C GLU A 436 -29.40 9.59 5.85
N ARG A 437 -28.42 10.40 5.50
CA ARG A 437 -28.59 11.84 5.26
C ARG A 437 -28.16 12.21 3.86
N ARG A 438 -29.04 12.85 3.09
CA ARG A 438 -28.66 13.43 1.81
C ARG A 438 -27.98 14.78 2.01
N VAL A 439 -26.83 14.97 1.36
CA VAL A 439 -26.04 16.21 1.43
C VAL A 439 -25.66 16.61 -0.01
N GLY A 440 -26.40 17.54 -0.60
CA GLY A 440 -26.24 17.90 -2.01
C GLY A 440 -26.55 16.72 -2.94
N LYS A 441 -25.56 16.33 -3.75
CA LYS A 441 -25.68 15.19 -4.67
C LYS A 441 -25.32 13.85 -4.01
N GLY A 442 -24.62 13.86 -2.88
CA GLY A 442 -24.16 12.66 -2.19
C GLY A 442 -24.97 12.33 -0.95
N THR A 443 -24.53 11.30 -0.24
CA THR A 443 -25.19 10.75 0.93
C THR A 443 -24.20 10.42 2.03
N ALA A 444 -24.65 10.55 3.28
CA ALA A 444 -23.92 10.11 4.47
C ALA A 444 -24.74 9.07 5.22
N LEU A 445 -24.15 7.93 5.51
CA LEU A 445 -24.68 6.88 6.37
C LEU A 445 -23.98 6.98 7.72
N VAL A 446 -24.76 7.15 8.79
CA VAL A 446 -24.27 7.15 10.17
C VAL A 446 -24.81 5.91 10.86
N ILE A 447 -23.93 5.07 11.39
CA ILE A 447 -24.23 3.82 12.08
C ILE A 447 -23.81 3.96 13.54
N GLY A 448 -24.72 3.77 14.45
CA GLY A 448 -24.51 3.84 15.90
C GLY A 448 -23.91 2.56 16.46
N ASP A 449 -22.74 2.17 15.98
CA ASP A 449 -21.92 1.05 16.49
C ASP A 449 -20.50 1.19 16.01
N SER A 450 -19.56 1.40 16.92
CA SER A 450 -18.12 1.53 16.60
C SER A 450 -17.54 0.27 16.00
N PHE A 451 -18.11 -0.88 16.32
CA PHE A 451 -17.63 -2.21 15.92
C PHE A 451 -18.34 -2.77 14.69
N PHE A 452 -19.28 -2.01 14.09
CA PHE A 452 -20.10 -2.50 12.97
C PHE A 452 -19.28 -3.00 11.78
N LEU A 453 -18.17 -2.33 11.48
CA LEU A 453 -17.30 -2.63 10.33
C LEU A 453 -16.17 -3.62 10.63
N LEU A 454 -16.09 -4.13 11.86
CA LEU A 454 -15.06 -5.10 12.24
C LEU A 454 -15.34 -6.50 11.74
N ASP A 455 -14.28 -7.30 11.65
CA ASP A 455 -14.34 -8.71 11.30
C ASP A 455 -15.36 -9.47 12.16
N LYS A 456 -15.38 -9.20 13.48
CA LYS A 456 -16.33 -9.81 14.43
C LYS A 456 -17.78 -9.45 14.19
N ASN A 457 -18.07 -8.52 13.29
CA ASN A 457 -19.44 -8.10 12.96
C ASN A 457 -19.73 -8.03 11.45
N LEU A 458 -18.73 -8.28 10.61
CA LEU A 458 -18.85 -8.43 9.15
C LEU A 458 -18.43 -9.83 8.70
N GLU A 459 -17.14 -10.03 8.59
CA GLU A 459 -16.57 -11.26 8.04
C GLU A 459 -15.33 -11.67 8.84
N GLY A 460 -15.56 -12.53 9.82
CA GLY A 460 -14.48 -13.18 10.57
C GLY A 460 -14.01 -14.46 9.90
N LEU A 461 -12.98 -15.09 10.47
CA LEU A 461 -12.47 -16.36 9.97
C LEU A 461 -13.52 -17.48 10.09
N ASP A 462 -14.27 -17.48 11.18
CA ASP A 462 -15.19 -18.58 11.53
C ASP A 462 -16.65 -18.25 11.25
N LYS A 463 -16.99 -16.97 11.10
CA LYS A 463 -18.39 -16.54 10.95
C LYS A 463 -18.51 -15.31 10.05
N TRP A 464 -19.49 -15.36 9.14
CA TRP A 464 -19.89 -14.28 8.28
C TRP A 464 -21.27 -13.77 8.69
N TYR A 465 -21.39 -12.46 8.87
CA TYR A 465 -22.64 -11.79 9.22
C TYR A 465 -23.31 -11.30 7.92
N LEU A 466 -24.02 -12.21 7.25
CA LEU A 466 -24.55 -11.98 5.91
C LEU A 466 -25.49 -10.77 5.85
N GLY A 467 -26.33 -10.55 6.86
CA GLY A 467 -27.22 -9.38 6.90
C GLY A 467 -26.45 -8.07 6.90
N ASN A 468 -25.36 -7.97 7.67
CA ASN A 468 -24.52 -6.78 7.71
C ASN A 468 -23.81 -6.57 6.36
N ILE A 469 -23.28 -7.64 5.78
CA ILE A 469 -22.61 -7.60 4.46
C ILE A 469 -23.60 -7.15 3.38
N HIS A 470 -24.80 -7.72 3.33
CA HIS A 470 -25.82 -7.39 2.34
C HIS A 470 -26.38 -5.97 2.53
N PHE A 471 -26.59 -5.54 3.77
CA PHE A 471 -26.97 -4.16 4.08
C PHE A 471 -25.92 -3.17 3.54
N LEU A 472 -24.66 -3.35 3.89
CA LEU A 472 -23.58 -2.49 3.46
C LEU A 472 -23.45 -2.48 1.92
N ARG A 473 -23.46 -3.65 1.29
CA ARG A 473 -23.45 -3.81 -0.17
C ARG A 473 -24.60 -3.05 -0.84
N SER A 474 -25.81 -3.27 -0.37
CA SER A 474 -26.99 -2.63 -0.95
C SER A 474 -26.94 -1.12 -0.89
N TRP A 475 -26.39 -0.57 0.22
CA TRP A 475 -26.20 0.86 0.36
C TRP A 475 -25.09 1.39 -0.56
N LEU A 476 -23.97 0.69 -0.66
CA LEU A 476 -22.84 1.05 -1.51
C LEU A 476 -23.16 1.01 -3.00
N GLN A 477 -24.04 0.08 -3.43
CA GLN A 477 -24.37 -0.14 -4.84
C GLN A 477 -25.62 0.59 -5.32
N ARG A 478 -26.31 1.33 -4.43
CA ARG A 478 -27.49 2.11 -4.88
C ARG A 478 -27.09 3.06 -6.01
N PRO A 479 -27.84 3.05 -7.13
CA PRO A 479 -27.63 4.06 -8.16
C PRO A 479 -27.92 5.44 -7.57
N ASP A 480 -27.15 6.44 -7.99
CA ASP A 480 -27.42 7.83 -7.62
C ASP A 480 -28.81 8.22 -8.14
N GLU A 481 -29.77 8.42 -7.26
CA GLU A 481 -31.15 8.82 -7.61
C GLU A 481 -31.22 10.23 -8.28
N GLY A 482 -30.06 10.78 -8.68
CA GLY A 482 -29.95 12.08 -9.33
C GLY A 482 -29.56 12.06 -10.80
N GLY A 483 -29.30 10.87 -11.38
CA GLY A 483 -28.94 10.71 -12.79
C GLY A 483 -30.14 10.39 -13.67
N GLY A 484 -31.13 11.24 -13.70
CA GLY A 484 -32.15 11.20 -14.76
C GLY A 484 -31.43 11.31 -16.11
N LYS A 485 -31.60 10.31 -16.98
CA LYS A 485 -31.16 10.30 -18.36
C LYS A 485 -31.58 11.64 -19.00
N THR A 486 -30.62 12.47 -19.35
CA THR A 486 -30.77 13.49 -20.36
C THR A 486 -30.11 13.03 -21.63
#